data_6240f3ff9b3bd4802be19e997c8b8f5f
#
_entry.id   6240f3ff9b3bd4802be19e997c8b8f5f
#
_cell.length_a   1.000
_cell.length_b   1.000
_cell.length_c   1.000
_cell.angle_alpha   90.00
_cell.angle_beta   90.00
_cell.angle_gamma   90.00
#
_symmetry.space_group_name_H-M   'P 1'
#
loop_
_entity.id
_entity.type
_entity.pdbx_description
1 polymer ?
#
loop_
_entity_poly.entity_id
_entity_poly.type
_entity_poly.pdbx_seq_one_letter_code
_entity_poly.pdbx_strand_id
1 'polypeptide(L)'
;MRNLLAFDLGASNGRAILGQFDGETITMRELHRFENNYIEMNGVFYWDLPYLYNQLKQGLLAFKNADVGELDCIGIDTWGVDYGLLDKNGQLLSNPRSYRYAVDADMEAVW
;
A
#
# COMPACT_ATOMS: atom_id res chain seq x y z
N MET A 1 -16.87 -20.52 4.77
CA MET A 1 -15.50 -20.00 4.72
C MET A 1 -15.53 -18.51 4.47
N ARG A 2 -14.73 -17.75 5.18
CA ARG A 2 -14.63 -16.31 4.98
C ARG A 2 -13.40 -15.97 4.17
N ASN A 3 -13.55 -15.03 3.25
CA ASN A 3 -12.47 -14.54 2.39
C ASN A 3 -12.05 -13.15 2.86
N LEU A 4 -10.78 -13.04 3.23
CA LEU A 4 -10.18 -11.82 3.74
C LEU A 4 -9.08 -11.40 2.77
N LEU A 5 -9.04 -10.12 2.39
CA LEU A 5 -7.98 -9.61 1.53
C LEU A 5 -7.18 -8.58 2.31
N ALA A 6 -5.90 -8.87 2.52
CA ALA A 6 -5.00 -7.98 3.23
C ALA A 6 -4.03 -7.33 2.25
N PHE A 7 -3.96 -6.00 2.28
CA PHE A 7 -2.93 -5.25 1.57
C PHE A 7 -1.86 -4.86 2.55
N ASP A 8 -0.66 -5.37 2.33
CA ASP A 8 0.52 -5.08 3.14
C ASP A 8 1.43 -4.18 2.32
N LEU A 9 1.38 -2.88 2.61
CA LEU A 9 2.13 -1.86 1.88
C LEU A 9 3.41 -1.54 2.62
N GLY A 10 4.51 -2.14 2.17
CA GLY A 10 5.82 -1.85 2.73
C GLY A 10 6.51 -0.72 1.98
N ALA A 11 7.59 -0.22 2.56
CA ALA A 11 8.35 0.89 1.98
C ALA A 11 9.20 0.47 0.76
N SER A 12 9.32 -0.82 0.49
CA SER A 12 10.09 -1.35 -0.65
C SER A 12 9.23 -2.16 -1.60
N ASN A 13 8.19 -2.80 -1.10
CA ASN A 13 7.27 -3.59 -1.91
C ASN A 13 5.92 -3.70 -1.20
N GLY A 14 4.90 -4.04 -1.97
CA GLY A 14 3.58 -4.27 -1.43
C GLY A 14 3.02 -5.60 -1.90
N ARG A 15 2.02 -6.10 -1.18
CA ARG A 15 1.40 -7.39 -1.47
C ARG A 15 -0.09 -7.34 -1.19
N ALA A 16 -0.82 -8.13 -1.98
CA ALA A 16 -2.22 -8.47 -1.67
C ALA A 16 -2.27 -9.95 -1.31
N ILE A 17 -2.74 -10.25 -0.12
CA ILE A 17 -2.75 -11.61 0.42
C ILE A 17 -4.18 -12.02 0.67
N LEU A 18 -4.57 -13.17 0.11
CA LEU A 18 -5.85 -13.79 0.38
C LEU A 18 -5.74 -14.66 1.62
N GLY A 19 -6.54 -14.35 2.64
CA GLY A 19 -6.72 -15.20 3.79
C GLY A 19 -8.08 -15.88 3.73
N GLN A 20 -8.11 -17.18 3.88
CA GLN A 20 -9.35 -17.95 3.92
C GLN A 20 -9.49 -18.59 5.28
N PHE A 21 -10.57 -18.22 5.99
CA PHE A 21 -10.83 -18.67 7.35
C PHE A 21 -12.02 -19.62 7.36
N ASP A 22 -11.81 -20.84 7.85
CA ASP A 22 -12.83 -21.88 7.89
C ASP A 22 -13.53 -22.00 9.25
N GLY A 23 -13.21 -21.09 10.18
CA GLY A 23 -13.72 -21.13 11.55
C GLY A 23 -12.68 -21.61 12.56
N GLU A 24 -11.62 -22.27 12.12
CA GLU A 24 -10.56 -22.77 12.98
C GLU A 24 -9.16 -22.36 12.50
N THR A 25 -8.91 -22.47 11.19
CA THR A 25 -7.60 -22.18 10.61
C THR A 25 -7.73 -21.17 9.50
N ILE A 26 -6.63 -20.42 9.29
CA ILE A 26 -6.50 -19.47 8.18
C ILE A 26 -5.42 -20.00 7.25
N THR A 27 -5.77 -20.11 5.96
CA THR A 27 -4.78 -20.34 4.91
C THR A 27 -4.52 -19.04 4.20
N MET A 28 -3.26 -18.80 3.82
CA MET A 28 -2.87 -17.55 3.17
C MET A 28 -2.21 -17.84 1.83
N ARG A 29 -2.54 -16.99 0.85
CA ARG A 29 -1.96 -17.07 -0.49
C ARG A 29 -1.72 -15.65 -1.01
N GLU A 30 -0.51 -15.40 -1.49
CA GLU A 30 -0.19 -14.12 -2.13
C GLU A 30 -0.82 -14.08 -3.52
N LEU A 31 -1.65 -13.06 -3.77
CA LEU A 31 -2.33 -12.90 -5.05
C LEU A 31 -1.63 -11.89 -5.96
N HIS A 32 -0.98 -10.91 -5.39
CA HIS A 32 -0.37 -9.83 -6.15
C HIS A 32 0.80 -9.25 -5.36
N ARG A 33 1.87 -8.93 -6.06
CA ARG A 33 3.06 -8.31 -5.48
C ARG A 33 3.52 -7.19 -6.41
N PHE A 34 3.99 -6.09 -5.85
CA PHE A 34 4.47 -4.97 -6.62
C PHE A 34 5.61 -4.27 -5.88
N GLU A 35 6.45 -3.59 -6.64
CA GLU A 35 7.51 -2.77 -6.07
C GLU A 35 6.93 -1.43 -5.60
N ASN A 36 7.51 -0.88 -4.55
CA ASN A 36 7.15 0.43 -4.04
C ASN A 36 8.43 1.24 -3.91
N ASN A 37 8.64 2.14 -4.86
CA ASN A 37 9.83 2.98 -4.91
C ASN A 37 9.42 4.45 -4.83
N TYR A 38 10.17 5.21 -4.06
CA TYR A 38 9.98 6.66 -4.10
C TYR A 38 10.58 7.22 -5.40
N ILE A 39 10.06 8.37 -5.82
CA ILE A 39 10.45 9.05 -7.06
C ILE A 39 11.10 10.37 -6.69
N GLU A 40 12.27 10.64 -7.27
CA GLU A 40 12.94 11.91 -7.08
C GLU A 40 12.51 12.91 -8.17
N MET A 41 12.10 14.11 -7.73
CA MET A 41 11.86 15.25 -8.63
C MET A 41 12.44 16.50 -7.98
N ASN A 42 13.40 17.11 -8.68
CA ASN A 42 14.07 18.35 -8.23
C ASN A 42 14.63 18.24 -6.79
N GLY A 43 15.24 17.10 -6.47
CA GLY A 43 15.85 16.88 -5.17
C GLY A 43 14.88 16.52 -4.05
N VAL A 44 13.61 16.33 -4.36
CA VAL A 44 12.59 15.91 -3.38
C VAL A 44 12.11 14.51 -3.72
N PHE A 45 12.01 13.67 -2.71
CA PHE A 45 11.55 12.29 -2.88
C PHE A 45 10.06 12.19 -2.52
N TYR A 46 9.30 11.59 -3.43
CA TYR A 46 7.85 11.42 -3.30
C TYR A 46 7.49 9.94 -3.39
N TRP A 47 6.43 9.56 -2.68
CA TRP A 47 5.75 8.30 -2.95
C TRP A 47 4.80 8.51 -4.14
N ASP A 48 4.73 7.53 -5.04
CA ASP A 48 3.82 7.59 -6.18
C ASP A 48 2.44 7.06 -5.75
N LEU A 49 1.63 7.92 -5.16
CA LEU A 49 0.34 7.52 -4.63
C LEU A 49 -0.63 7.02 -5.71
N PRO A 50 -0.72 7.67 -6.90
CA PRO A 50 -1.57 7.13 -7.97
C PRO A 50 -1.17 5.71 -8.39
N TYR A 51 0.14 5.43 -8.45
CA TYR A 51 0.63 4.08 -8.72
C TYR A 51 0.17 3.10 -7.63
N LEU A 52 0.36 3.45 -6.36
CA LEU A 52 -0.04 2.59 -5.24
C LEU A 52 -1.54 2.31 -5.27
N TYR A 53 -2.34 3.33 -5.53
CA TYR A 53 -3.79 3.18 -5.65
C TYR A 53 -4.15 2.19 -6.77
N ASN A 54 -3.48 2.29 -7.92
CA ASN A 54 -3.68 1.35 -9.01
C ASN A 54 -3.28 -0.07 -8.62
N GLN A 55 -2.22 -0.24 -7.84
CA GLN A 55 -1.81 -1.56 -7.35
C GLN A 55 -2.85 -2.17 -6.41
N LEU A 56 -3.53 -1.37 -5.61
CA LEU A 56 -4.66 -1.87 -4.80
C LEU A 56 -5.78 -2.37 -5.70
N LYS A 57 -6.08 -1.67 -6.79
CA LYS A 57 -7.08 -2.13 -7.77
C LYS A 57 -6.65 -3.45 -8.43
N GLN A 58 -5.37 -3.59 -8.76
CA GLN A 58 -4.84 -4.84 -9.31
C GLN A 58 -4.97 -6.00 -8.33
N GLY A 59 -4.79 -5.74 -7.04
CA GLY A 59 -5.01 -6.72 -5.99
C GLY A 59 -6.46 -7.17 -5.90
N LEU A 60 -7.40 -6.23 -6.02
CA LEU A 60 -8.83 -6.54 -6.05
C LEU A 60 -9.18 -7.37 -7.29
N LEU A 61 -8.61 -7.03 -8.45
CA LEU A 61 -8.81 -7.79 -9.66
C LEU A 61 -8.25 -9.21 -9.54
N ALA A 62 -7.09 -9.36 -8.92
CA ALA A 62 -6.50 -10.67 -8.66
C ALA A 62 -7.41 -11.51 -7.75
N PHE A 63 -8.04 -10.89 -6.76
CA PHE A 63 -9.03 -11.57 -5.92
C PHE A 63 -10.22 -12.05 -6.76
N LYS A 64 -10.75 -11.20 -7.61
CA LYS A 64 -11.87 -11.56 -8.48
C LYS A 64 -11.50 -12.75 -9.38
N ASN A 65 -10.31 -12.73 -9.95
CA ASN A 65 -9.84 -13.78 -10.85
C ASN A 65 -9.50 -15.08 -10.13
N ALA A 66 -9.30 -15.04 -8.81
CA ALA A 66 -9.09 -16.27 -8.02
C ALA A 66 -10.36 -17.10 -7.87
N ASP A 67 -11.53 -16.49 -8.09
CA ASP A 67 -12.83 -17.16 -8.14
C ASP A 67 -13.10 -18.02 -6.89
N VAL A 68 -12.90 -17.42 -5.72
CA VAL A 68 -13.08 -18.10 -4.42
C VAL A 68 -14.39 -17.73 -3.72
N GLY A 69 -15.21 -16.90 -4.35
CA GLY A 69 -16.47 -16.44 -3.79
C GLY A 69 -16.42 -14.96 -3.38
N GLU A 70 -17.30 -14.58 -2.48
CA GLU A 70 -17.43 -13.19 -2.05
C GLU A 70 -16.30 -12.78 -1.12
N LEU A 71 -15.93 -11.51 -1.20
CA LEU A 71 -14.98 -10.89 -0.30
C LEU A 71 -15.70 -10.40 0.96
N ASP A 72 -15.28 -10.89 2.12
CA ASP A 72 -15.93 -10.55 3.39
C ASP A 72 -15.29 -9.37 4.09
N CYS A 73 -13.98 -9.20 3.92
CA CYS A 73 -13.27 -8.14 4.64
C CYS A 73 -11.99 -7.75 3.90
N ILE A 74 -11.66 -6.45 3.96
CA ILE A 74 -10.40 -5.92 3.45
C ILE A 74 -9.67 -5.24 4.61
N GLY A 75 -8.38 -5.53 4.73
CA GLY A 75 -7.50 -4.84 5.65
C GLY A 75 -6.33 -4.22 4.91
N ILE A 76 -5.84 -3.10 5.40
CA ILE A 76 -4.68 -2.43 4.83
C ILE A 76 -3.71 -2.12 5.97
N ASP A 77 -2.46 -2.50 5.77
CA ASP A 77 -1.35 -2.21 6.66
C ASP A 77 -0.27 -1.47 5.86
N THR A 78 0.35 -0.49 6.48
CA THR A 78 1.34 0.33 5.80
C THR A 78 2.37 0.88 6.80
N TRP A 79 3.39 1.59 6.30
CA TRP A 79 4.38 2.22 7.15
C TRP A 79 3.85 3.52 7.74
N GLY A 80 4.45 3.97 8.83
CA GLY A 80 4.08 5.21 9.50
C GLY A 80 4.86 6.43 8.99
N VAL A 81 4.64 7.56 9.63
CA VAL A 81 5.31 8.86 9.54
C VAL A 81 5.09 9.65 8.24
N ASP A 82 4.58 9.05 7.19
CA ASP A 82 4.26 9.75 5.95
C ASP A 82 2.77 10.04 5.87
N TYR A 83 2.41 11.11 5.17
CA TYR A 83 1.02 11.50 5.00
C TYR A 83 0.85 12.30 3.71
N GLY A 84 -0.38 12.32 3.19
CA GLY A 84 -0.77 13.15 2.08
C GLY A 84 -1.86 14.12 2.50
N LEU A 85 -1.95 15.23 1.79
CA LEU A 85 -2.97 16.24 2.05
C LEU A 85 -4.03 16.18 0.96
N LEU A 86 -5.28 16.23 1.39
CA LEU A 86 -6.43 16.26 0.49
C LEU A 86 -7.12 17.63 0.59
N ASP A 87 -7.73 18.07 -0.50
CA ASP A 87 -8.57 19.25 -0.45
C ASP A 87 -9.95 18.90 0.13
N LYS A 88 -10.84 19.90 0.22
CA LYS A 88 -12.18 19.69 0.79
C LYS A 88 -13.05 18.71 0.00
N ASN A 89 -12.68 18.44 -1.25
CA ASN A 89 -13.41 17.51 -2.12
C ASN A 89 -12.77 16.12 -2.13
N GLY A 90 -11.74 15.88 -1.30
CA GLY A 90 -11.04 14.61 -1.24
C GLY A 90 -10.01 14.41 -2.35
N GLN A 91 -9.64 15.46 -3.07
CA GLN A 91 -8.62 15.37 -4.11
C GLN A 91 -7.23 15.52 -3.51
N LEU A 92 -6.30 14.70 -3.98
CA LEU A 92 -4.91 14.76 -3.53
C LEU A 92 -4.23 16.04 -4.02
N LEU A 93 -3.67 16.82 -3.10
CA LEU A 93 -2.99 18.06 -3.44
C LEU A 93 -1.64 17.82 -4.11
N SER A 94 -0.90 16.83 -3.63
CA SER A 94 0.38 16.41 -4.21
C SER A 94 0.71 15.03 -3.71
N ASN A 95 1.65 14.35 -4.38
CA ASN A 95 2.16 13.09 -3.87
C ASN A 95 2.84 13.30 -2.52
N PRO A 96 2.65 12.38 -1.55
CA PRO A 96 3.31 12.49 -0.24
C PRO A 96 4.83 12.42 -0.38
N ARG A 97 5.54 13.20 0.44
CA ARG A 97 7.00 13.13 0.49
C ARG A 97 7.45 11.90 1.27
N SER A 98 8.56 11.32 0.86
CA SER A 98 9.15 10.19 1.56
C SER A 98 9.83 10.65 2.85
N TYR A 99 9.50 9.98 3.96
CA TYR A 99 10.12 10.26 5.26
C TYR A 99 11.65 10.04 5.21
N ARG A 100 12.11 9.15 4.35
CA ARG A 100 13.55 8.85 4.22
C ARG A 100 14.33 10.08 3.79
N TYR A 101 13.77 10.88 2.88
CA TYR A 101 14.38 12.13 2.48
C TYR A 101 14.47 13.11 3.66
N ALA A 102 13.37 13.30 4.39
CA ALA A 102 13.33 14.23 5.51
C ALA A 102 14.28 13.81 6.63
N VAL A 103 14.32 12.53 6.99
CA VAL A 103 15.21 12.01 8.02
C VAL A 103 16.67 12.19 7.63
N ASP A 104 17.03 11.84 6.41
CA ASP A 104 18.40 11.95 5.94
C ASP A 104 18.87 13.41 5.89
N ALA A 105 18.00 14.31 5.40
CA ALA A 105 18.31 15.73 5.33
C ALA A 105 18.48 16.33 6.72
N ASP A 106 17.60 15.98 7.66
CA ASP A 106 17.67 16.46 9.04
C ASP A 106 18.93 15.94 9.74
N MET A 107 19.28 14.69 9.53
CA MET A 107 20.50 14.11 10.11
C MET A 107 21.75 14.78 9.56
N GLU A 108 21.79 15.06 8.26
CA GLU A 108 22.91 15.79 7.67
C GLU A 108 23.05 17.20 8.22
N ALA A 109 21.91 17.87 8.48
CA ALA A 109 21.92 19.22 9.04
C ALA A 109 22.41 19.25 10.49
N VAL A 110 22.29 18.15 11.22
CA VAL A 110 22.72 18.03 12.63
C VAL A 110 24.21 17.69 12.71
N TRP A 111 24.70 16.90 11.79
CA TRP A 111 26.11 16.45 11.77
C TRP A 111 27.01 17.40 10.99
#